data_eaa5b387f0b2bfc3671d18270f6c25a9
#
_entry.id   eaa5b387f0b2bfc3671d18270f6c25a9
#
_cell.length_a   1.000
_cell.length_b   1.000
_cell.length_c   1.000
_cell.angle_alpha   90.00
_cell.angle_beta   90.00
_cell.angle_gamma   90.00
#
_symmetry.space_group_name_H-M   'P 1'
#
loop_
_entity.id
_entity.type
_entity.pdbx_description
1 polymer ?
#
loop_
_entity_poly.entity_id
_entity_poly.type
_entity_poly.pdbx_seq_one_letter_code
_entity_poly.pdbx_strand_id
1 'polypeptide(L)'
;EGAKEIDGTGKYVTPGIIDNHSHMGVYPAPSVRTSSDGNEATNPVTSEVWAEHSVWTQDPQYKLALAGGITTFHVLPGSANLFGGRGVTLKNVSANTVPEMKFPDAPHSLKMACGENPKRVYSSRGPSTRMGNVAGYRNAWIGAENYKEQLERDPSHRDIRNETLAGVLDGEILVHNHCYRADEMATMINIGEEFGYKISTFHHGVEAYKIADLLADEGICAALWADWWGFKHEAYDMVQANIAIVDQALGGKGCAIVHSDDAIGIQHLNQEASKALAAGLRAGFDISKARAMNWITSNPAKAAGIYDQTGSLKVGKNAD
;
A
#
# COMPACT_ATOMS: atom_id res chain seq x y z
N GLU A 1 20.77 -24.91 -21.37
CA GLU A 1 20.86 -26.30 -20.86
C GLU A 1 20.40 -26.33 -19.41
N GLY A 2 19.41 -27.20 -19.07
CA GLY A 2 18.90 -27.37 -17.71
C GLY A 2 17.59 -26.63 -17.36
N ALA A 3 16.90 -26.00 -18.31
CA ALA A 3 15.57 -25.45 -18.08
C ALA A 3 14.55 -26.56 -17.77
N LYS A 4 13.77 -26.40 -16.72
CA LYS A 4 12.65 -27.29 -16.42
C LYS A 4 11.49 -26.97 -17.37
N GLU A 5 11.06 -27.95 -18.14
CA GLU A 5 9.88 -27.84 -19.00
C GLU A 5 8.62 -28.19 -18.20
N ILE A 6 7.56 -27.39 -18.37
CA ILE A 6 6.25 -27.60 -17.79
C ILE A 6 5.23 -27.55 -18.92
N ASP A 7 4.44 -28.61 -19.10
CA ASP A 7 3.31 -28.60 -20.04
C ASP A 7 2.22 -27.64 -19.54
N GLY A 8 2.06 -26.52 -20.23
CA GLY A 8 1.07 -25.49 -19.99
C GLY A 8 -0.16 -25.60 -20.88
N THR A 9 -0.36 -26.69 -21.62
CA THR A 9 -1.50 -26.85 -22.53
C THR A 9 -2.81 -26.66 -21.78
N GLY A 10 -3.66 -25.73 -22.28
CA GLY A 10 -4.95 -25.39 -21.67
C GLY A 10 -4.86 -24.53 -20.39
N LYS A 11 -3.69 -24.03 -20.01
CA LYS A 11 -3.46 -23.15 -18.83
C LYS A 11 -3.16 -21.72 -19.28
N TYR A 12 -3.33 -20.79 -18.34
CA TYR A 12 -2.85 -19.42 -18.49
C TYR A 12 -1.51 -19.26 -17.72
N VAL A 13 -0.58 -18.52 -18.30
CA VAL A 13 0.66 -18.10 -17.64
C VAL A 13 0.50 -16.63 -17.30
N THR A 14 0.65 -16.29 -16.02
CA THR A 14 0.55 -14.92 -15.51
C THR A 14 1.80 -14.58 -14.70
N PRO A 15 2.13 -13.30 -14.50
CA PRO A 15 3.07 -12.93 -13.44
C PRO A 15 2.53 -13.39 -12.09
N GLY A 16 3.40 -13.55 -11.11
CA GLY A 16 3.00 -13.77 -9.71
C GLY A 16 2.11 -12.63 -9.21
N ILE A 17 1.15 -12.96 -8.36
CA ILE A 17 0.25 -11.98 -7.78
C ILE A 17 1.00 -11.21 -6.68
N ILE A 18 0.79 -9.89 -6.67
CA ILE A 18 1.39 -8.96 -5.71
C ILE A 18 0.29 -8.32 -4.88
N ASP A 19 0.33 -8.47 -3.57
CA ASP A 19 -0.54 -7.72 -2.67
C ASP A 19 0.14 -6.44 -2.19
N ASN A 20 -0.42 -5.29 -2.53
CA ASN A 20 0.14 -3.98 -2.19
C ASN A 20 -0.25 -3.49 -0.79
N HIS A 21 -1.03 -4.26 -0.04
CA HIS A 21 -1.41 -3.92 1.34
C HIS A 21 -1.62 -5.17 2.17
N SER A 22 -0.59 -5.57 2.84
CA SER A 22 -0.60 -6.73 3.73
C SER A 22 -0.15 -6.36 5.14
N HIS A 23 -0.64 -7.12 6.09
CA HIS A 23 -0.21 -7.10 7.48
C HIS A 23 0.33 -8.48 7.94
N MET A 24 0.62 -9.38 7.01
CA MET A 24 1.18 -10.69 7.34
C MET A 24 2.49 -10.54 8.10
N GLY A 25 2.65 -11.37 9.11
CA GLY A 25 3.79 -11.36 10.01
C GLY A 25 3.77 -10.28 11.08
N VAL A 26 3.11 -9.11 10.86
CA VAL A 26 2.94 -8.08 11.91
C VAL A 26 1.59 -8.21 12.64
N TYR A 27 0.61 -8.86 12.00
CA TYR A 27 -0.62 -9.39 12.60
C TYR A 27 -0.77 -10.87 12.21
N PRO A 28 0.05 -11.78 12.78
CA PRO A 28 0.07 -13.17 12.36
C PRO A 28 -1.17 -13.95 12.81
N ALA A 29 -1.38 -15.12 12.21
CA ALA A 29 -2.37 -16.09 12.63
C ALA A 29 -1.73 -17.24 13.44
N PRO A 30 -2.34 -17.68 14.56
CA PRO A 30 -3.51 -17.09 15.19
C PRO A 30 -3.20 -15.71 15.77
N SER A 31 -4.19 -14.81 15.73
CA SER A 31 -4.04 -13.47 16.31
C SER A 31 -4.05 -13.54 17.84
N VAL A 32 -2.91 -13.27 18.44
CA VAL A 32 -2.74 -13.15 19.89
C VAL A 32 -2.05 -11.84 20.22
N ARG A 33 -2.35 -11.27 21.39
CA ARG A 33 -1.82 -9.94 21.77
C ARG A 33 -0.29 -9.86 21.75
N THR A 34 0.40 -10.94 22.10
CA THR A 34 1.87 -10.99 22.17
C THR A 34 2.56 -10.98 20.81
N SER A 35 1.83 -11.14 19.72
CA SER A 35 2.34 -11.07 18.34
C SER A 35 1.59 -10.05 17.48
N SER A 36 0.86 -9.11 18.12
CA SER A 36 0.10 -8.04 17.44
C SER A 36 0.93 -6.77 17.41
N ASP A 37 1.87 -6.68 16.48
CA ASP A 37 2.91 -5.66 16.41
C ASP A 37 2.78 -4.71 15.21
N GLY A 38 1.59 -4.65 14.62
CA GLY A 38 1.36 -3.86 13.40
C GLY A 38 1.18 -2.35 13.62
N ASN A 39 1.01 -1.86 14.84
CA ASN A 39 0.91 -0.41 15.13
C ASN A 39 1.70 -0.04 16.38
N GLU A 40 2.64 0.88 16.24
CA GLU A 40 3.24 1.59 17.37
C GLU A 40 2.36 2.80 17.72
N ALA A 41 1.30 2.56 18.55
CA ALA A 41 0.28 3.57 18.81
C ALA A 41 0.62 4.48 20.03
N THR A 42 1.90 4.69 20.33
CA THR A 42 2.37 5.52 21.43
C THR A 42 2.35 7.01 21.11
N ASN A 43 2.51 7.37 19.82
CA ASN A 43 2.52 8.76 19.34
C ASN A 43 1.85 8.84 17.95
N PRO A 44 1.16 9.94 17.59
CA PRO A 44 0.61 10.12 16.24
C PRO A 44 1.66 10.11 15.12
N VAL A 45 2.91 10.44 15.44
CA VAL A 45 4.04 10.41 14.51
C VAL A 45 5.08 9.43 15.03
N THR A 46 5.16 8.28 14.38
CA THR A 46 6.11 7.19 14.68
C THR A 46 6.86 6.74 13.42
N SER A 47 7.31 7.71 12.61
CA SER A 47 8.04 7.44 11.37
C SER A 47 9.39 6.74 11.57
N GLU A 48 9.89 6.70 12.81
CA GLU A 48 11.10 5.99 13.24
C GLU A 48 10.96 4.47 13.28
N VAL A 49 9.74 3.91 13.34
CA VAL A 49 9.54 2.45 13.42
C VAL A 49 9.44 1.83 12.03
N TRP A 50 9.90 0.59 11.90
CA TRP A 50 9.94 -0.13 10.63
C TRP A 50 9.22 -1.47 10.77
N ALA A 51 8.24 -1.75 9.91
CA ALA A 51 7.47 -2.98 9.95
C ALA A 51 8.35 -4.24 9.86
N GLU A 52 9.49 -4.17 9.14
CA GLU A 52 10.40 -5.30 8.98
C GLU A 52 10.95 -5.85 10.31
N HIS A 53 11.01 -5.02 11.35
CA HIS A 53 11.48 -5.45 12.67
C HIS A 53 10.42 -6.21 13.49
N SER A 54 9.17 -6.19 13.03
CA SER A 54 8.04 -6.88 13.67
C SER A 54 7.52 -8.08 12.87
N VAL A 55 8.05 -8.32 11.67
CA VAL A 55 7.61 -9.44 10.83
C VAL A 55 8.01 -10.77 11.45
N TRP A 56 7.02 -11.60 11.80
CA TRP A 56 7.24 -12.99 12.20
C TRP A 56 7.29 -13.89 10.96
N THR A 57 8.49 -14.37 10.61
CA THR A 57 8.73 -15.14 9.38
C THR A 57 8.09 -16.54 9.36
N GLN A 58 7.61 -17.02 10.50
CA GLN A 58 6.96 -18.33 10.64
C GLN A 58 5.42 -18.24 10.62
N ASP A 59 4.85 -17.07 10.28
CA ASP A 59 3.39 -16.91 10.18
C ASP A 59 2.80 -17.94 9.20
N PRO A 60 1.87 -18.81 9.65
CA PRO A 60 1.26 -19.82 8.79
C PRO A 60 0.55 -19.28 7.55
N GLN A 61 0.15 -18.01 7.57
CA GLN A 61 -0.55 -17.35 6.48
C GLN A 61 0.27 -17.27 5.20
N TYR A 62 1.61 -17.22 5.27
CA TYR A 62 2.48 -17.16 4.08
C TYR A 62 2.22 -18.31 3.12
N LYS A 63 2.10 -19.54 3.64
CA LYS A 63 1.84 -20.73 2.82
C LYS A 63 0.47 -20.70 2.16
N LEU A 64 -0.53 -20.19 2.88
CA LEU A 64 -1.89 -20.08 2.37
C LEU A 64 -1.98 -19.02 1.28
N ALA A 65 -1.34 -17.87 1.48
CA ALA A 65 -1.25 -16.82 0.48
C ALA A 65 -0.48 -17.30 -0.77
N LEU A 66 0.63 -18.04 -0.60
CA LEU A 66 1.38 -18.63 -1.72
C LEU A 66 0.52 -19.60 -2.53
N ALA A 67 -0.28 -20.43 -1.86
CA ALA A 67 -1.24 -21.32 -2.53
C ALA A 67 -2.30 -20.55 -3.33
N GLY A 68 -2.62 -19.31 -2.94
CA GLY A 68 -3.46 -18.35 -3.68
C GLY A 68 -2.73 -17.64 -4.83
N GLY A 69 -1.44 -17.89 -5.01
CA GLY A 69 -0.62 -17.29 -6.09
C GLY A 69 0.11 -16.00 -5.70
N ILE A 70 0.12 -15.64 -4.41
CA ILE A 70 0.80 -14.44 -3.92
C ILE A 70 2.30 -14.73 -3.81
N THR A 71 3.09 -14.14 -4.69
CA THR A 71 4.55 -14.30 -4.72
C THR A 71 5.30 -13.15 -4.05
N THR A 72 4.64 -12.00 -3.93
CA THR A 72 5.20 -10.78 -3.34
C THR A 72 4.09 -10.03 -2.59
N PHE A 73 4.44 -9.42 -1.47
CA PHE A 73 3.51 -8.60 -0.70
C PHE A 73 4.22 -7.44 -0.01
N HIS A 74 3.50 -6.34 0.12
CA HIS A 74 3.97 -5.13 0.78
C HIS A 74 3.40 -5.08 2.20
N VAL A 75 4.25 -5.29 3.20
CA VAL A 75 3.88 -5.22 4.62
C VAL A 75 3.95 -3.78 5.08
N LEU A 76 2.81 -3.26 5.50
CA LEU A 76 2.66 -1.90 6.01
C LEU A 76 2.33 -1.92 7.50
N PRO A 77 2.76 -0.91 8.27
CA PRO A 77 2.12 -0.62 9.55
C PRO A 77 0.61 -0.39 9.38
N GLY A 78 -0.17 -0.66 10.42
CA GLY A 78 -1.60 -0.36 10.43
C GLY A 78 -1.89 1.14 10.37
N SER A 79 -3.18 1.51 10.38
CA SER A 79 -3.64 2.88 10.09
C SER A 79 -3.95 3.69 11.35
N ALA A 80 -3.33 3.37 12.49
CA ALA A 80 -3.59 4.08 13.75
C ALA A 80 -3.01 5.50 13.79
N ASN A 81 -1.87 5.73 13.15
CA ASN A 81 -1.05 6.93 13.27
C ASN A 81 -1.20 7.84 12.06
N LEU A 82 -0.96 9.14 12.23
CA LEU A 82 -0.75 10.06 11.11
C LEU A 82 0.43 9.60 10.25
N PHE A 83 1.53 9.20 10.91
CA PHE A 83 2.72 8.58 10.33
C PHE A 83 3.02 7.31 11.11
N GLY A 84 2.79 6.16 10.49
CA GLY A 84 2.83 4.85 11.15
C GLY A 84 4.19 4.15 11.09
N GLY A 85 5.13 4.69 10.31
CA GLY A 85 6.46 4.09 10.13
C GLY A 85 6.69 3.47 8.75
N ARG A 86 7.86 2.85 8.56
CA ARG A 86 8.26 2.29 7.27
C ARG A 86 7.61 0.95 7.01
N GLY A 87 7.11 0.77 5.78
CA GLY A 87 6.73 -0.52 5.22
C GLY A 87 7.91 -1.23 4.57
N VAL A 88 7.72 -2.51 4.24
CA VAL A 88 8.71 -3.35 3.57
C VAL A 88 8.07 -4.24 2.52
N THR A 89 8.69 -4.37 1.35
CA THR A 89 8.28 -5.31 0.31
C THR A 89 9.02 -6.64 0.49
N LEU A 90 8.27 -7.73 0.56
CA LEU A 90 8.80 -9.07 0.81
C LEU A 90 8.41 -10.03 -0.33
N LYS A 91 9.30 -10.94 -0.67
CA LYS A 91 8.99 -12.14 -1.46
C LYS A 91 8.36 -13.19 -0.56
N ASN A 92 7.34 -13.87 -1.06
CA ASN A 92 6.68 -14.94 -0.32
C ASN A 92 7.50 -16.26 -0.43
N VAL A 93 8.61 -16.29 0.25
CA VAL A 93 9.53 -17.42 0.31
C VAL A 93 9.65 -17.94 1.74
N SER A 94 9.93 -19.23 1.89
CA SER A 94 10.20 -19.81 3.21
C SER A 94 11.55 -19.33 3.71
N ALA A 95 11.60 -18.66 4.85
CA ALA A 95 12.81 -18.09 5.41
C ALA A 95 12.77 -18.09 6.96
N ASN A 96 13.93 -18.02 7.57
CA ASN A 96 14.05 -17.91 9.02
C ASN A 96 14.22 -16.45 9.48
N THR A 97 14.64 -15.58 8.57
CA THR A 97 14.94 -14.17 8.87
C THR A 97 14.28 -13.26 7.83
N VAL A 98 13.94 -12.04 8.23
CA VAL A 98 13.33 -11.04 7.33
C VAL A 98 14.26 -10.65 6.17
N PRO A 99 15.59 -10.47 6.35
CA PRO A 99 16.49 -10.18 5.24
C PRO A 99 16.43 -11.21 4.09
N GLU A 100 16.18 -12.49 4.38
CA GLU A 100 16.02 -13.54 3.37
C GLU A 100 14.72 -13.38 2.55
N MET A 101 13.71 -12.74 3.11
CA MET A 101 12.43 -12.46 2.46
C MET A 101 12.42 -11.12 1.72
N LYS A 102 13.27 -10.16 2.08
CA LYS A 102 13.24 -8.81 1.47
C LYS A 102 13.33 -8.90 -0.05
N PHE A 103 12.45 -8.17 -0.72
CA PHE A 103 12.53 -8.03 -2.16
C PHE A 103 13.80 -7.21 -2.49
N PRO A 104 14.72 -7.72 -3.33
CA PRO A 104 15.97 -7.04 -3.62
C PRO A 104 15.75 -5.62 -4.15
N ASP A 105 16.50 -4.65 -3.62
CA ASP A 105 16.50 -3.24 -4.04
C ASP A 105 15.12 -2.56 -4.05
N ALA A 106 14.12 -3.15 -3.37
CA ALA A 106 12.83 -2.50 -3.21
C ALA A 106 12.97 -1.25 -2.34
N PRO A 107 12.43 -0.09 -2.77
CA PRO A 107 12.47 1.11 -1.95
C PRO A 107 11.66 0.91 -0.66
N HIS A 108 12.04 1.63 0.40
CA HIS A 108 11.20 1.75 1.57
C HIS A 108 9.93 2.53 1.26
N SER A 109 8.91 2.33 2.06
CA SER A 109 7.70 3.15 2.04
C SER A 109 7.44 3.74 3.41
N LEU A 110 6.70 4.84 3.45
CA LEU A 110 6.13 5.43 4.66
C LEU A 110 4.63 5.19 4.68
N LYS A 111 4.13 4.53 5.70
CA LYS A 111 2.69 4.41 5.94
C LYS A 111 2.17 5.67 6.63
N MET A 112 1.19 6.30 6.01
CA MET A 112 0.39 7.38 6.59
C MET A 112 -1.07 6.97 6.71
N ALA A 113 -1.84 7.69 7.53
CA ALA A 113 -3.28 7.54 7.57
C ALA A 113 -3.98 8.89 7.76
N CYS A 114 -5.08 9.09 7.00
CA CYS A 114 -6.03 10.18 7.17
C CYS A 114 -7.31 9.69 7.90
N GLY A 115 -8.23 10.59 8.13
CA GLY A 115 -9.60 10.27 8.52
C GLY A 115 -9.82 9.92 9.98
N GLU A 116 -10.78 9.03 10.19
CA GLU A 116 -11.24 8.72 11.54
C GLU A 116 -10.25 7.90 12.37
N ASN A 117 -9.41 7.09 11.74
CA ASN A 117 -8.54 6.19 12.47
C ASN A 117 -7.58 6.94 13.41
N PRO A 118 -6.74 7.88 12.95
CA PRO A 118 -5.86 8.64 13.86
C PRO A 118 -6.65 9.42 14.91
N LYS A 119 -7.69 10.17 14.51
CA LYS A 119 -8.45 10.97 15.46
C LYS A 119 -9.17 10.12 16.52
N ARG A 120 -9.54 8.88 16.21
CA ARG A 120 -10.15 7.95 17.17
C ARG A 120 -9.12 7.38 18.13
N VAL A 121 -7.98 6.93 17.61
CA VAL A 121 -6.90 6.34 18.43
C VAL A 121 -6.31 7.38 19.39
N TYR A 122 -6.13 8.61 18.92
CA TYR A 122 -5.49 9.67 19.72
C TYR A 122 -6.47 10.68 20.33
N SER A 123 -7.75 10.39 20.37
CA SER A 123 -8.81 11.33 20.82
C SER A 123 -8.56 11.98 22.19
N SER A 124 -7.90 11.28 23.12
CA SER A 124 -7.59 11.78 24.47
C SER A 124 -6.34 12.67 24.58
N ARG A 125 -5.48 12.66 23.54
CA ARG A 125 -4.18 13.38 23.57
C ARG A 125 -3.86 14.13 22.27
N GLY A 126 -4.75 14.06 21.28
CA GLY A 126 -4.64 14.68 19.96
C GLY A 126 -3.83 13.87 18.92
N PRO A 127 -4.21 13.94 17.66
CA PRO A 127 -5.36 14.70 17.16
C PRO A 127 -6.71 14.05 17.52
N SER A 128 -7.75 14.87 17.67
CA SER A 128 -9.13 14.43 17.94
C SER A 128 -10.10 14.81 16.82
N THR A 129 -9.65 15.57 15.85
CA THR A 129 -10.43 16.05 14.69
C THR A 129 -9.61 15.94 13.41
N ARG A 130 -10.27 16.02 12.24
CA ARG A 130 -9.59 16.12 10.95
C ARG A 130 -8.74 17.39 10.80
N MET A 131 -9.18 18.50 11.41
CA MET A 131 -8.35 19.71 11.50
C MET A 131 -7.05 19.44 12.25
N GLY A 132 -7.13 18.69 13.36
CA GLY A 132 -5.97 18.25 14.13
C GLY A 132 -5.07 17.29 13.36
N ASN A 133 -5.64 16.39 12.54
CA ASN A 133 -4.85 15.55 11.64
C ASN A 133 -4.01 16.40 10.69
N VAL A 134 -4.64 17.36 9.99
CA VAL A 134 -3.94 18.25 9.04
C VAL A 134 -2.85 19.06 9.71
N ALA A 135 -3.11 19.63 10.88
CA ALA A 135 -2.10 20.33 11.68
C ALA A 135 -0.92 19.39 12.05
N GLY A 136 -1.24 18.14 12.39
CA GLY A 136 -0.23 17.13 12.72
C GLY A 136 0.67 16.77 11.54
N TYR A 137 0.10 16.62 10.33
CA TYR A 137 0.90 16.38 9.12
C TYR A 137 1.86 17.53 8.85
N ARG A 138 1.35 18.78 8.83
CA ARG A 138 2.19 19.96 8.58
C ARG A 138 3.30 20.10 9.59
N ASN A 139 3.00 19.91 10.90
CA ASN A 139 4.03 20.00 11.94
C ASN A 139 5.15 18.96 11.73
N ALA A 140 4.80 17.74 11.32
CA ALA A 140 5.80 16.70 11.07
C ALA A 140 6.66 17.04 9.84
N TRP A 141 6.06 17.53 8.76
CA TRP A 141 6.80 17.94 7.55
C TRP A 141 7.71 19.15 7.79
N ILE A 142 7.24 20.18 8.53
CA ILE A 142 8.09 21.29 8.98
C ILE A 142 9.28 20.77 9.81
N GLY A 143 9.04 19.76 10.66
CA GLY A 143 10.12 19.10 11.41
C GLY A 143 11.15 18.44 10.50
N ALA A 144 10.71 17.81 9.41
CA ALA A 144 11.59 17.19 8.42
C ALA A 144 12.40 18.23 7.63
N GLU A 145 11.79 19.34 7.23
CA GLU A 145 12.49 20.45 6.55
C GLU A 145 13.58 21.03 7.47
N ASN A 146 13.25 21.33 8.72
CA ASN A 146 14.21 21.80 9.71
C ASN A 146 15.37 20.82 9.93
N TYR A 147 15.06 19.52 9.91
CA TYR A 147 16.09 18.47 10.03
C TYR A 147 17.02 18.48 8.81
N LYS A 148 16.51 18.63 7.59
CA LYS A 148 17.33 18.76 6.37
C LYS A 148 18.25 19.98 6.43
N GLU A 149 17.75 21.15 6.85
CA GLU A 149 18.58 22.33 7.06
C GLU A 149 19.66 22.11 8.13
N GLN A 150 19.36 21.33 9.17
CA GLN A 150 20.34 20.99 10.20
C GLN A 150 21.44 20.08 9.67
N LEU A 151 21.10 19.09 8.82
CA LEU A 151 22.09 18.23 8.16
C LEU A 151 23.06 19.00 7.26
N GLU A 152 22.64 20.10 6.64
CA GLU A 152 23.54 20.97 5.87
C GLU A 152 24.60 21.61 6.75
N ARG A 153 24.28 21.89 8.02
CA ARG A 153 25.20 22.53 9.01
C ARG A 153 26.02 21.49 9.75
N ASP A 154 25.43 20.34 10.05
CA ASP A 154 26.05 19.22 10.77
C ASP A 154 25.61 17.88 10.14
N PRO A 155 26.38 17.34 9.17
CA PRO A 155 26.07 16.06 8.53
C PRO A 155 26.09 14.84 9.46
N SER A 156 26.58 14.99 10.67
CA SER A 156 26.60 13.91 11.67
C SER A 156 25.35 13.87 12.56
N HIS A 157 24.47 14.88 12.44
CA HIS A 157 23.24 14.95 13.24
C HIS A 157 22.30 13.80 12.92
N ARG A 158 21.71 13.19 13.92
CA ARG A 158 20.81 12.04 13.78
C ARG A 158 19.47 12.30 14.48
N ASP A 159 18.40 12.10 13.74
CA ASP A 159 17.02 12.00 14.25
C ASP A 159 16.27 10.96 13.40
N ILE A 160 16.15 9.73 13.90
CA ILE A 160 15.61 8.58 13.17
C ILE A 160 14.16 8.78 12.71
N ARG A 161 13.39 9.62 13.39
CA ARG A 161 12.03 10.02 12.97
C ARG A 161 12.09 10.90 11.75
N ASN A 162 12.88 11.97 11.81
CA ASN A 162 13.01 12.92 10.71
C ASN A 162 13.84 12.36 9.55
N GLU A 163 14.76 11.41 9.77
CA GLU A 163 15.44 10.68 8.69
C GLU A 163 14.45 9.99 7.73
N THR A 164 13.39 9.38 8.27
CA THR A 164 12.35 8.76 7.42
C THR A 164 11.57 9.82 6.64
N LEU A 165 11.19 10.91 7.29
CA LEU A 165 10.42 11.98 6.65
C LEU A 165 11.26 12.74 5.61
N ALA A 166 12.54 13.00 5.91
CA ALA A 166 13.48 13.59 4.95
C ALA A 166 13.66 12.72 3.71
N GLY A 167 13.80 11.40 3.87
CA GLY A 167 13.87 10.47 2.74
C GLY A 167 12.62 10.48 1.85
N VAL A 168 11.44 10.82 2.40
CA VAL A 168 10.24 11.07 1.58
C VAL A 168 10.37 12.37 0.79
N LEU A 169 10.83 13.46 1.43
CA LEU A 169 11.04 14.75 0.76
C LEU A 169 12.14 14.68 -0.32
N ASP A 170 13.09 13.75 -0.17
CA ASP A 170 14.14 13.49 -1.17
C ASP A 170 13.68 12.52 -2.29
N GLY A 171 12.46 11.96 -2.18
CA GLY A 171 11.90 11.02 -3.15
C GLY A 171 12.46 9.59 -3.06
N GLU A 172 13.20 9.26 -2.00
CA GLU A 172 13.79 7.93 -1.77
C GLU A 172 12.80 6.95 -1.13
N ILE A 173 11.81 7.47 -0.38
CA ILE A 173 10.82 6.69 0.35
C ILE A 173 9.43 6.97 -0.24
N LEU A 174 8.74 5.91 -0.66
CA LEU A 174 7.41 5.98 -1.24
C LEU A 174 6.34 6.28 -0.16
N VAL A 175 5.32 7.06 -0.49
CA VAL A 175 4.22 7.35 0.45
C VAL A 175 3.01 6.47 0.15
N HIS A 176 2.61 5.66 1.11
CA HIS A 176 1.43 4.81 1.11
C HIS A 176 0.42 5.31 2.15
N ASN A 177 -0.66 5.94 1.70
CA ASN A 177 -1.57 6.66 2.58
C ASN A 177 -2.95 5.97 2.66
N HIS A 178 -3.32 5.50 3.86
CA HIS A 178 -4.68 5.06 4.15
C HIS A 178 -5.64 6.24 4.11
N CYS A 179 -6.65 6.20 3.24
CA CYS A 179 -7.69 7.24 3.14
C CYS A 179 -8.94 6.69 2.46
N TYR A 180 -10.13 6.92 3.01
CA TYR A 180 -11.38 6.44 2.42
C TYR A 180 -12.06 7.48 1.55
N ARG A 181 -12.14 8.73 2.02
CA ARG A 181 -12.96 9.79 1.45
C ARG A 181 -12.24 10.58 0.38
N ALA A 182 -12.97 10.98 -0.65
CA ALA A 182 -12.44 11.76 -1.76
C ALA A 182 -11.89 13.13 -1.33
N ASP A 183 -12.62 13.85 -0.45
CA ASP A 183 -12.20 15.15 0.05
C ASP A 183 -10.92 15.09 0.90
N GLU A 184 -10.74 14.00 1.65
CA GLU A 184 -9.54 13.81 2.45
C GLU A 184 -8.35 13.39 1.58
N MET A 185 -8.55 12.54 0.57
CA MET A 185 -7.50 12.21 -0.42
C MET A 185 -7.02 13.48 -1.15
N ALA A 186 -7.94 14.34 -1.61
CA ALA A 186 -7.59 15.61 -2.23
C ALA A 186 -6.81 16.54 -1.26
N THR A 187 -7.21 16.58 0.02
CA THR A 187 -6.46 17.33 1.05
C THR A 187 -5.04 16.81 1.22
N MET A 188 -4.84 15.48 1.19
CA MET A 188 -3.51 14.87 1.31
C MET A 188 -2.65 15.15 0.07
N ILE A 189 -3.23 15.22 -1.12
CA ILE A 189 -2.53 15.63 -2.36
C ILE A 189 -2.03 17.07 -2.21
N ASN A 190 -2.90 18.01 -1.78
CA ASN A 190 -2.52 19.42 -1.57
C ASN A 190 -1.38 19.57 -0.52
N ILE A 191 -1.37 18.72 0.54
CA ILE A 191 -0.25 18.72 1.49
C ILE A 191 1.03 18.20 0.82
N GLY A 192 0.92 17.19 -0.05
CA GLY A 192 2.05 16.70 -0.85
C GLY A 192 2.65 17.81 -1.72
N GLU A 193 1.79 18.60 -2.37
CA GLU A 193 2.21 19.77 -3.16
C GLU A 193 2.88 20.86 -2.29
N GLU A 194 2.28 21.15 -1.11
CA GLU A 194 2.80 22.15 -0.16
C GLU A 194 4.22 21.84 0.30
N PHE A 195 4.56 20.56 0.54
CA PHE A 195 5.86 20.11 1.05
C PHE A 195 6.75 19.42 0.00
N GLY A 196 6.32 19.34 -1.25
CA GLY A 196 7.13 18.83 -2.36
C GLY A 196 7.31 17.32 -2.40
N TYR A 197 6.40 16.53 -1.81
CA TYR A 197 6.41 15.07 -1.92
C TYR A 197 5.23 14.53 -2.70
N LYS A 198 5.34 13.30 -3.21
CA LYS A 198 4.26 12.62 -3.93
C LYS A 198 3.72 11.43 -3.15
N ILE A 199 2.40 11.27 -3.19
CA ILE A 199 1.74 10.06 -2.72
C ILE A 199 1.85 9.00 -3.82
N SER A 200 2.43 7.84 -3.50
CA SER A 200 2.49 6.71 -4.42
C SER A 200 1.13 6.02 -4.54
N THR A 201 0.48 5.78 -3.42
CA THR A 201 -0.76 4.99 -3.37
C THR A 201 -1.67 5.44 -2.24
N PHE A 202 -2.95 5.66 -2.55
CA PHE A 202 -4.00 5.66 -1.54
C PHE A 202 -4.52 4.24 -1.33
N HIS A 203 -4.69 3.86 -0.07
CA HIS A 203 -5.20 2.57 0.33
C HIS A 203 -6.64 2.68 0.81
N HIS A 204 -7.42 1.68 0.46
CA HIS A 204 -8.85 1.53 0.72
C HIS A 204 -9.74 2.43 -0.14
N GLY A 205 -9.37 3.66 -0.41
CA GLY A 205 -9.96 4.60 -1.37
C GLY A 205 -11.42 4.36 -1.74
N VAL A 206 -12.31 4.18 -0.72
CA VAL A 206 -13.70 3.78 -0.95
C VAL A 206 -14.42 4.75 -1.89
N GLU A 207 -14.05 6.03 -1.82
CA GLU A 207 -14.57 7.09 -2.67
C GLU A 207 -13.61 7.51 -3.81
N ALA A 208 -12.61 6.70 -4.15
CA ALA A 208 -11.64 7.03 -5.20
C ALA A 208 -12.32 7.28 -6.56
N TYR A 209 -13.42 6.63 -6.84
CA TYR A 209 -14.21 6.84 -8.05
C TYR A 209 -14.67 8.28 -8.26
N LYS A 210 -14.84 9.07 -7.18
CA LYS A 210 -15.27 10.48 -7.25
C LYS A 210 -14.17 11.41 -7.75
N ILE A 211 -12.90 11.02 -7.57
CA ILE A 211 -11.71 11.80 -7.95
C ILE A 211 -10.75 10.98 -8.83
N ALA A 212 -11.27 10.02 -9.58
CA ALA A 212 -10.48 9.10 -10.38
C ALA A 212 -9.58 9.83 -11.40
N ASP A 213 -10.09 10.89 -12.03
CA ASP A 213 -9.32 11.70 -13.00
C ASP A 213 -8.20 12.46 -12.30
N LEU A 214 -8.42 13.02 -11.10
CA LEU A 214 -7.37 13.67 -10.33
C LEU A 214 -6.25 12.67 -9.96
N LEU A 215 -6.61 11.46 -9.48
CA LEU A 215 -5.62 10.42 -9.17
C LEU A 215 -4.82 10.01 -10.39
N ALA A 216 -5.47 9.90 -11.56
CA ALA A 216 -4.81 9.54 -12.80
C ALA A 216 -3.89 10.66 -13.34
N ASP A 217 -4.27 11.92 -13.19
CA ASP A 217 -3.47 13.08 -13.60
C ASP A 217 -2.21 13.22 -12.74
N GLU A 218 -2.34 13.03 -11.43
CA GLU A 218 -1.24 13.01 -10.47
C GLU A 218 -0.37 11.74 -10.55
N GLY A 219 -0.79 10.72 -11.29
CA GLY A 219 -0.09 9.44 -11.39
C GLY A 219 -0.12 8.63 -10.08
N ILE A 220 -1.13 8.85 -9.23
CA ILE A 220 -1.32 8.17 -7.95
C ILE A 220 -2.08 6.88 -8.15
N CYS A 221 -1.59 5.78 -7.59
CA CYS A 221 -2.32 4.52 -7.56
C CYS A 221 -3.40 4.52 -6.47
N ALA A 222 -4.48 3.77 -6.69
CA ALA A 222 -5.50 3.49 -5.68
C ALA A 222 -5.59 1.99 -5.45
N ALA A 223 -5.23 1.55 -4.25
CA ALA A 223 -5.38 0.17 -3.79
C ALA A 223 -6.75 0.03 -3.11
N LEU A 224 -7.64 -0.76 -3.73
CA LEU A 224 -9.07 -0.77 -3.49
C LEU A 224 -9.56 -2.17 -3.17
N TRP A 225 -10.66 -2.27 -2.42
CA TRP A 225 -11.41 -3.52 -2.27
C TRP A 225 -12.43 -3.69 -3.40
N ALA A 226 -12.67 -4.93 -3.78
CA ALA A 226 -13.70 -5.25 -4.77
C ALA A 226 -15.12 -5.01 -4.24
N ASP A 227 -15.38 -5.39 -2.98
CA ASP A 227 -16.71 -5.32 -2.38
C ASP A 227 -16.71 -5.19 -0.84
N TRP A 228 -15.61 -4.74 -0.24
CA TRP A 228 -15.50 -4.58 1.22
C TRP A 228 -15.80 -3.14 1.62
N TRP A 229 -16.98 -2.88 2.19
CA TRP A 229 -17.48 -1.55 2.50
C TRP A 229 -18.62 -1.61 3.53
N GLY A 230 -19.03 -0.44 4.05
CA GLY A 230 -20.18 -0.33 4.95
C GLY A 230 -19.93 -0.72 6.40
N PHE A 231 -18.71 -1.18 6.76
CA PHE A 231 -18.37 -1.59 8.12
C PHE A 231 -18.10 -0.41 9.07
N LYS A 232 -17.96 0.80 8.54
CA LYS A 232 -17.89 2.07 9.29
C LYS A 232 -18.32 3.24 8.42
N HIS A 233 -18.61 4.39 9.06
CA HIS A 233 -19.17 5.54 8.37
C HIS A 233 -18.31 6.08 7.22
N GLU A 234 -16.99 6.16 7.38
CA GLU A 234 -16.09 6.62 6.30
C GLU A 234 -16.00 5.64 5.13
N ALA A 235 -16.31 4.37 5.35
CA ALA A 235 -16.31 3.35 4.32
C ALA A 235 -17.73 3.01 3.82
N TYR A 236 -18.68 3.96 3.93
CA TYR A 236 -20.08 3.72 3.59
C TYR A 236 -20.38 3.96 2.10
N ASP A 237 -19.85 5.03 1.51
CA ASP A 237 -20.20 5.47 0.15
C ASP A 237 -19.24 4.85 -0.89
N MET A 238 -19.47 3.58 -1.20
CA MET A 238 -18.70 2.82 -2.17
C MET A 238 -19.61 2.39 -3.33
N VAL A 239 -19.04 2.32 -4.53
CA VAL A 239 -19.66 1.71 -5.70
C VAL A 239 -18.85 0.49 -6.12
N GLN A 240 -19.52 -0.61 -6.52
CA GLN A 240 -18.82 -1.84 -6.92
C GLN A 240 -17.91 -1.66 -8.15
N ALA A 241 -18.22 -0.66 -9.00
CA ALA A 241 -17.41 -0.32 -10.17
C ALA A 241 -16.19 0.57 -9.83
N ASN A 242 -15.90 0.89 -8.55
CA ASN A 242 -14.83 1.80 -8.14
C ASN A 242 -13.50 1.48 -8.82
N ILE A 243 -13.06 0.22 -8.81
CA ILE A 243 -11.82 -0.23 -9.45
C ILE A 243 -11.83 0.04 -10.95
N ALA A 244 -12.93 -0.27 -11.62
CA ALA A 244 -13.09 -0.06 -13.07
C ALA A 244 -13.09 1.45 -13.42
N ILE A 245 -13.74 2.29 -12.62
CA ILE A 245 -13.78 3.74 -12.82
C ILE A 245 -12.37 4.31 -12.67
N VAL A 246 -11.66 3.94 -11.62
CA VAL A 246 -10.26 4.39 -11.40
C VAL A 246 -9.35 3.89 -12.52
N ASP A 247 -9.45 2.62 -12.92
CA ASP A 247 -8.64 2.05 -14.01
C ASP A 247 -8.84 2.78 -15.35
N GLN A 248 -10.08 3.16 -15.66
CA GLN A 248 -10.45 3.78 -16.93
C GLN A 248 -10.35 5.31 -16.93
N ALA A 249 -10.03 5.92 -15.80
CA ALA A 249 -9.86 7.37 -15.70
C ALA A 249 -8.88 7.91 -16.76
N LEU A 250 -9.18 9.07 -17.33
CA LEU A 250 -8.42 9.74 -18.39
C LEU A 250 -8.06 8.81 -19.57
N GLY A 251 -9.02 7.97 -20.00
CA GLY A 251 -8.83 7.05 -21.12
C GLY A 251 -7.93 5.86 -20.81
N GLY A 252 -7.97 5.35 -19.58
CA GLY A 252 -7.24 4.16 -19.14
C GLY A 252 -5.85 4.45 -18.59
N LYS A 253 -5.57 5.67 -18.19
CA LYS A 253 -4.32 6.07 -17.52
C LYS A 253 -4.32 5.79 -16.01
N GLY A 254 -5.49 5.49 -15.42
CA GLY A 254 -5.60 5.25 -14.00
C GLY A 254 -4.83 4.02 -13.53
N CYS A 255 -4.36 4.08 -12.30
CA CYS A 255 -3.60 3.02 -11.63
C CYS A 255 -4.46 2.39 -10.53
N ALA A 256 -5.39 1.49 -10.90
CA ALA A 256 -6.18 0.73 -9.94
C ALA A 256 -5.44 -0.53 -9.50
N ILE A 257 -5.53 -0.84 -8.21
CA ILE A 257 -4.96 -2.04 -7.58
C ILE A 257 -6.07 -2.71 -6.77
N VAL A 258 -6.14 -4.04 -6.81
CA VAL A 258 -6.92 -4.84 -5.87
C VAL A 258 -6.00 -5.30 -4.76
N HIS A 259 -6.36 -5.01 -3.51
CA HIS A 259 -5.57 -5.34 -2.33
C HIS A 259 -6.38 -6.13 -1.30
N SER A 260 -5.69 -6.74 -0.33
CA SER A 260 -6.36 -7.55 0.68
C SER A 260 -6.67 -6.80 1.96
N ASP A 261 -5.69 -6.26 2.66
CA ASP A 261 -5.79 -5.77 4.05
C ASP A 261 -6.31 -6.83 5.05
N ASP A 262 -6.37 -8.09 4.61
CA ASP A 262 -6.97 -9.19 5.36
C ASP A 262 -6.24 -10.52 5.11
N ALA A 263 -6.07 -11.29 6.18
CA ALA A 263 -5.35 -12.57 6.19
C ALA A 263 -6.02 -13.67 5.33
N ILE A 264 -7.34 -13.59 5.16
CA ILE A 264 -8.12 -14.52 4.33
C ILE A 264 -8.24 -13.95 2.92
N GLY A 265 -8.53 -12.65 2.79
CA GLY A 265 -8.68 -11.96 1.52
C GLY A 265 -7.45 -12.08 0.63
N ILE A 266 -6.24 -12.03 1.20
CA ILE A 266 -4.98 -12.18 0.45
C ILE A 266 -4.89 -13.53 -0.28
N GLN A 267 -5.49 -14.59 0.25
CA GLN A 267 -5.48 -15.92 -0.37
C GLN A 267 -6.36 -16.00 -1.63
N HIS A 268 -7.18 -14.98 -1.89
CA HIS A 268 -8.22 -14.97 -2.92
C HIS A 268 -8.19 -13.72 -3.81
N LEU A 269 -7.04 -13.01 -3.92
CA LEU A 269 -6.96 -11.76 -4.71
C LEU A 269 -7.36 -11.95 -6.18
N ASN A 270 -7.13 -13.11 -6.77
CA ASN A 270 -7.60 -13.44 -8.11
C ASN A 270 -9.14 -13.44 -8.21
N GLN A 271 -9.84 -13.88 -7.16
CA GLN A 271 -11.30 -13.83 -7.08
C GLN A 271 -11.79 -12.40 -6.88
N GLU A 272 -11.10 -11.63 -6.02
CA GLU A 272 -11.39 -10.20 -5.81
C GLU A 272 -11.26 -9.41 -7.12
N ALA A 273 -10.18 -9.61 -7.87
CA ALA A 273 -10.00 -9.00 -9.18
C ALA A 273 -11.10 -9.43 -10.18
N SER A 274 -11.55 -10.69 -10.13
CA SER A 274 -12.64 -11.19 -10.97
C SER A 274 -13.98 -10.54 -10.60
N LYS A 275 -14.28 -10.33 -9.32
CA LYS A 275 -15.48 -9.61 -8.86
C LYS A 275 -15.46 -8.16 -9.34
N ALA A 276 -14.32 -7.48 -9.22
CA ALA A 276 -14.14 -6.11 -9.68
C ALA A 276 -14.32 -5.99 -11.21
N LEU A 277 -13.75 -6.93 -11.98
CA LEU A 277 -13.93 -6.99 -13.43
C LEU A 277 -15.41 -7.17 -13.79
N ALA A 278 -16.09 -8.12 -13.16
CA ALA A 278 -17.51 -8.37 -13.41
C ALA A 278 -18.37 -7.13 -13.07
N ALA A 279 -18.05 -6.40 -12.00
CA ALA A 279 -18.73 -5.15 -11.65
C ALA A 279 -18.50 -4.06 -12.71
N GLY A 280 -17.26 -3.91 -13.20
CA GLY A 280 -16.93 -2.97 -14.27
C GLY A 280 -17.66 -3.27 -15.58
N LEU A 281 -17.68 -4.55 -16.00
CA LEU A 281 -18.43 -4.98 -17.21
C LEU A 281 -19.92 -4.70 -17.07
N ARG A 282 -20.55 -4.97 -15.91
CA ARG A 282 -21.95 -4.62 -15.65
C ARG A 282 -22.21 -3.11 -15.67
N ALA A 283 -21.24 -2.32 -15.31
CA ALA A 283 -21.32 -0.85 -15.38
C ALA A 283 -21.05 -0.29 -16.79
N GLY A 284 -20.78 -1.15 -17.77
CA GLY A 284 -20.61 -0.77 -19.19
C GLY A 284 -19.17 -0.47 -19.60
N PHE A 285 -18.17 -0.73 -18.74
CA PHE A 285 -16.77 -0.57 -19.11
C PHE A 285 -16.29 -1.76 -19.97
N ASP A 286 -15.52 -1.49 -21.02
CA ASP A 286 -14.87 -2.52 -21.85
C ASP A 286 -13.46 -2.79 -21.30
N ILE A 287 -13.36 -3.77 -20.41
CA ILE A 287 -12.10 -4.13 -19.72
C ILE A 287 -11.78 -5.59 -20.03
N SER A 288 -10.63 -5.84 -20.64
CA SER A 288 -10.15 -7.20 -20.90
C SER A 288 -9.66 -7.89 -19.63
N LYS A 289 -9.68 -9.24 -19.61
CA LYS A 289 -9.09 -10.03 -18.54
C LYS A 289 -7.59 -9.71 -18.34
N ALA A 290 -6.86 -9.49 -19.44
CA ALA A 290 -5.45 -9.10 -19.36
C ALA A 290 -5.26 -7.73 -18.69
N ARG A 291 -6.16 -6.77 -18.93
CA ARG A 291 -6.15 -5.48 -18.25
C ARG A 291 -6.42 -5.66 -16.75
N ALA A 292 -7.42 -6.46 -16.39
CA ALA A 292 -7.75 -6.74 -14.99
C ALA A 292 -6.59 -7.44 -14.23
N MET A 293 -5.79 -8.28 -14.91
CA MET A 293 -4.58 -8.87 -14.31
C MET A 293 -3.57 -7.81 -13.86
N ASN A 294 -3.52 -6.64 -14.50
CA ASN A 294 -2.63 -5.56 -14.05
C ASN A 294 -2.97 -5.05 -12.66
N TRP A 295 -4.21 -5.17 -12.21
CA TRP A 295 -4.65 -4.72 -10.89
C TRP A 295 -4.04 -5.51 -9.73
N ILE A 296 -3.57 -6.72 -10.01
CA ILE A 296 -2.94 -7.62 -9.02
C ILE A 296 -1.50 -8.03 -9.39
N THR A 297 -0.92 -7.42 -10.43
CA THR A 297 0.44 -7.74 -10.90
C THR A 297 1.25 -6.47 -11.18
N SER A 298 1.09 -5.84 -12.36
CA SER A 298 1.92 -4.71 -12.77
C SER A 298 1.64 -3.42 -12.01
N ASN A 299 0.39 -3.12 -11.66
CA ASN A 299 0.05 -1.90 -10.94
C ASN A 299 0.58 -1.94 -9.48
N PRO A 300 0.36 -3.02 -8.69
CA PRO A 300 1.01 -3.12 -7.37
C PRO A 300 2.54 -3.13 -7.45
N ALA A 301 3.16 -3.72 -8.49
CA ALA A 301 4.60 -3.66 -8.68
C ALA A 301 5.10 -2.21 -8.90
N LYS A 302 4.36 -1.40 -9.67
CA LYS A 302 4.66 0.03 -9.87
C LYS A 302 4.54 0.80 -8.55
N ALA A 303 3.43 0.58 -7.83
CA ALA A 303 3.15 1.25 -6.57
C ALA A 303 4.20 0.93 -5.48
N ALA A 304 4.77 -0.27 -5.51
CA ALA A 304 5.84 -0.71 -4.61
C ALA A 304 7.25 -0.38 -5.12
N GLY A 305 7.40 0.25 -6.30
CA GLY A 305 8.69 0.61 -6.89
C GLY A 305 9.53 -0.56 -7.39
N ILE A 306 8.92 -1.71 -7.70
CA ILE A 306 9.61 -2.94 -8.12
C ILE A 306 9.25 -3.40 -9.55
N TYR A 307 8.54 -2.55 -10.30
CA TYR A 307 8.03 -2.95 -11.62
C TYR A 307 9.12 -3.32 -12.62
N ASP A 308 10.31 -2.78 -12.50
CA ASP A 308 11.43 -3.12 -13.39
C ASP A 308 11.90 -4.55 -13.19
N GLN A 309 11.67 -5.14 -12.03
CA GLN A 309 12.11 -6.48 -11.65
C GLN A 309 11.00 -7.53 -11.78
N THR A 310 9.72 -7.20 -11.60
CA THR A 310 8.60 -8.15 -11.57
C THR A 310 7.27 -7.55 -12.07
N GLY A 311 6.15 -8.24 -11.91
CA GLY A 311 4.79 -7.76 -12.21
C GLY A 311 4.40 -7.82 -13.70
N SER A 312 5.25 -8.35 -14.58
CA SER A 312 4.92 -8.59 -16.00
C SER A 312 5.82 -9.66 -16.62
N LEU A 313 5.29 -10.39 -17.60
CA LEU A 313 6.03 -11.39 -18.36
C LEU A 313 6.88 -10.68 -19.44
N LYS A 314 8.08 -10.25 -19.07
CA LYS A 314 9.06 -9.63 -19.98
C LYS A 314 10.44 -10.23 -19.77
N VAL A 315 11.22 -10.29 -20.84
CA VAL A 315 12.62 -10.75 -20.77
C VAL A 315 13.41 -9.87 -19.79
N GLY A 316 14.19 -10.51 -18.93
CA GLY A 316 14.99 -9.83 -17.92
C GLY A 316 14.31 -9.61 -16.56
N LYS A 317 13.02 -9.91 -16.44
CA LYS A 317 12.32 -9.88 -15.15
C LYS A 317 12.35 -11.23 -14.42
N ASN A 318 12.09 -11.17 -13.12
CA ASN A 318 11.96 -12.37 -12.30
C ASN A 318 10.80 -13.25 -12.81
N ALA A 319 11.01 -14.56 -12.75
CA ALA A 319 10.01 -15.58 -13.06
C ALA A 319 9.25 -15.97 -11.76
N ASP A 320 8.63 -14.98 -11.12
CA ASP A 320 7.85 -15.16 -9.90
C ASP A 320 6.43 -15.67 -10.19
#